data_f1c7f9a9bf09f73130327951817a9bc2
#
_entry.id   f1c7f9a9bf09f73130327951817a9bc2
#
_cell.length_a   1.000
_cell.length_b   1.000
_cell.length_c   1.000
_cell.angle_alpha   90.00
_cell.angle_beta   90.00
_cell.angle_gamma   90.00
#
_symmetry.space_group_name_H-M   'P 1'
#
loop_
_entity.id
_entity.type
_entity.pdbx_description
1 polymer ?
#
loop_
_entity_poly.entity_id
_entity_poly.type
_entity_poly.pdbx_seq_one_letter_code
_entity_poly.pdbx_strand_id
1 'polypeptide(L)'
;MGVASRREAEDWIRAGRLTVNGELAVLGSRVGRTDHLRLDGRLIHRHEVVAGQVYLCHRSPGENLRTPEEPSEHQALVDRLPRRAGNRFITVSPMPRIDGGLEIVTSDGGLAMQLQRTVHALSSEFSVRVLGEISEPSIQAILEGMLDRGEKLQVENCEAGGGEAANRWYTIVARGGSGKDIRQLFERQGAVVSRVLRTRVGTLTLDRALSRGQFRPLTKEEIDALISPPAADAAEADAEHSE
;
A
#
# COMPACT_ATOMS: atom_id res chain seq x y z
N MET A 1 -7.54 13.70 11.34
CA MET A 1 -8.94 14.03 11.65
C MET A 1 -9.94 13.30 10.75
N GLY A 2 -9.57 12.77 9.61
CA GLY A 2 -10.41 11.92 8.75
C GLY A 2 -11.58 12.60 8.02
N VAL A 3 -11.75 13.91 8.20
CA VAL A 3 -12.90 14.65 7.64
C VAL A 3 -12.74 14.91 6.14
N ALA A 4 -11.50 15.11 5.66
CA ALA A 4 -11.18 15.37 4.27
C ALA A 4 -9.77 14.88 3.90
N SER A 5 -9.47 14.77 2.61
CA SER A 5 -8.10 14.62 2.14
C SER A 5 -7.32 15.92 2.33
N ARG A 6 -5.98 15.85 2.30
CA ARG A 6 -5.14 17.05 2.36
C ARG A 6 -5.46 18.04 1.24
N ARG A 7 -5.60 17.56 -0.01
CA ARG A 7 -5.97 18.39 -1.16
C ARG A 7 -7.33 19.08 -0.98
N GLU A 8 -8.32 18.33 -0.56
CA GLU A 8 -9.67 18.85 -0.29
C GLU A 8 -9.67 19.89 0.83
N ALA A 9 -8.92 19.67 1.91
CA ALA A 9 -8.75 20.65 2.97
C ALA A 9 -8.02 21.92 2.50
N GLU A 10 -7.00 21.78 1.64
CA GLU A 10 -6.32 22.91 1.00
C GLU A 10 -7.28 23.70 0.09
N ASP A 11 -8.19 23.04 -0.63
CA ASP A 11 -9.19 23.69 -1.46
C ASP A 11 -10.23 24.45 -0.62
N TRP A 12 -10.63 23.89 0.53
CA TRP A 12 -11.50 24.62 1.48
C TRP A 12 -10.83 25.87 2.04
N ILE A 13 -9.52 25.81 2.33
CA ILE A 13 -8.74 26.96 2.79
C ILE A 13 -8.66 28.01 1.69
N ARG A 14 -8.33 27.62 0.44
CA ARG A 14 -8.27 28.57 -0.70
C ARG A 14 -9.61 29.21 -0.99
N ALA A 15 -10.70 28.48 -0.80
CA ALA A 15 -12.07 28.97 -0.97
C ALA A 15 -12.58 29.81 0.22
N GLY A 16 -11.77 30.02 1.29
CA GLY A 16 -12.17 30.77 2.47
C GLY A 16 -13.27 30.11 3.30
N ARG A 17 -13.48 28.81 3.14
CA ARG A 17 -14.56 28.05 3.80
C ARG A 17 -14.16 27.53 5.17
N LEU A 18 -12.84 27.45 5.47
CA LEU A 18 -12.31 26.92 6.72
C LEU A 18 -11.87 28.04 7.63
N THR A 19 -12.30 28.00 8.89
CA THR A 19 -11.83 28.93 9.94
C THR A 19 -11.21 28.17 11.10
N VAL A 20 -10.22 28.82 11.75
CA VAL A 20 -9.56 28.36 12.97
C VAL A 20 -9.80 29.42 14.03
N ASN A 21 -10.46 29.07 15.13
CA ASN A 21 -10.81 29.99 16.23
C ASN A 21 -11.59 31.25 15.78
N GLY A 22 -12.31 31.15 14.67
CA GLY A 22 -13.10 32.26 14.10
C GLY A 22 -12.40 33.05 12.99
N GLU A 23 -11.08 32.88 12.78
CA GLU A 23 -10.30 33.49 11.72
C GLU A 23 -10.18 32.60 10.50
N LEU A 24 -10.07 33.16 9.29
CA LEU A 24 -9.87 32.39 8.07
C LEU A 24 -8.55 31.60 8.16
N ALA A 25 -8.61 30.31 7.86
CA ALA A 25 -7.44 29.46 7.82
C ALA A 25 -6.50 29.85 6.67
N VAL A 26 -5.20 29.79 6.89
CA VAL A 26 -4.16 30.03 5.89
C VAL A 26 -3.41 28.73 5.61
N LEU A 27 -3.02 28.50 4.35
CA LEU A 27 -2.22 27.32 3.97
C LEU A 27 -0.89 27.31 4.76
N GLY A 28 -0.57 26.16 5.35
CA GLY A 28 0.65 25.99 6.16
C GLY A 28 0.47 26.34 7.65
N SER A 29 -0.65 26.91 8.07
CA SER A 29 -0.93 27.16 9.49
C SER A 29 -0.94 25.87 10.29
N ARG A 30 -0.28 25.86 11.46
CA ARG A 30 -0.32 24.75 12.39
C ARG A 30 -1.55 24.90 13.29
N VAL A 31 -2.32 23.83 13.39
CA VAL A 31 -3.52 23.79 14.23
C VAL A 31 -3.27 22.90 15.44
N GLY A 32 -3.41 23.44 16.64
CA GLY A 32 -3.26 22.75 17.91
C GLY A 32 -4.45 21.87 18.27
N ARG A 33 -4.34 21.05 19.34
CA ARG A 33 -5.43 20.17 19.78
C ARG A 33 -6.65 20.94 20.35
N THR A 34 -6.46 22.15 20.84
CA THR A 34 -7.48 23.01 21.47
C THR A 34 -8.17 23.93 20.48
N ASP A 35 -7.64 24.08 19.24
CA ASP A 35 -8.21 25.00 18.26
C ASP A 35 -9.57 24.52 17.74
N HIS A 36 -10.48 25.44 17.54
CA HIS A 36 -11.83 25.21 17.02
C HIS A 36 -11.83 25.39 15.50
N LEU A 37 -12.04 24.31 14.77
CA LEU A 37 -12.13 24.31 13.31
C LEU A 37 -13.60 24.38 12.89
N ARG A 38 -13.92 25.28 11.96
CA ARG A 38 -15.27 25.35 11.36
C ARG A 38 -15.16 25.32 9.83
N LEU A 39 -16.01 24.51 9.21
CA LEU A 39 -16.22 24.49 7.78
C LEU A 39 -17.60 25.06 7.49
N ASP A 40 -17.67 26.12 6.69
CA ASP A 40 -18.91 26.85 6.39
C ASP A 40 -19.68 27.24 7.65
N GLY A 41 -18.96 27.67 8.70
CA GLY A 41 -19.51 28.04 10.00
C GLY A 41 -19.86 26.86 10.94
N ARG A 42 -19.86 25.62 10.46
CA ARG A 42 -20.16 24.43 11.28
C ARG A 42 -18.90 23.88 11.95
N LEU A 43 -18.98 23.62 13.24
CA LEU A 43 -17.86 23.04 14.00
C LEU A 43 -17.49 21.66 13.46
N ILE A 44 -16.22 21.48 13.13
CA ILE A 44 -15.65 20.17 12.80
C ILE A 44 -15.29 19.48 14.11
N HIS A 45 -16.06 18.48 14.50
CA HIS A 45 -15.72 17.67 15.66
C HIS A 45 -14.50 16.80 15.33
N ARG A 46 -13.50 16.88 16.20
CA ARG A 46 -12.39 15.94 16.18
C ARG A 46 -12.91 14.62 16.72
N HIS A 47 -13.01 13.63 15.87
CA HIS A 47 -13.15 12.28 16.39
C HIS A 47 -11.82 11.91 17.07
N GLU A 48 -11.88 11.51 18.33
CA GLU A 48 -10.74 10.85 18.96
C GLU A 48 -10.38 9.68 18.06
N VAL A 49 -9.14 9.68 17.58
CA VAL A 49 -8.60 8.55 16.84
C VAL A 49 -8.50 7.43 17.87
N VAL A 50 -9.57 6.65 18.00
CA VAL A 50 -9.47 5.33 18.64
C VAL A 50 -8.38 4.62 17.88
N ALA A 51 -7.36 4.14 18.59
CA ALA A 51 -6.12 3.55 18.08
C ALA A 51 -6.34 2.95 16.69
N GLY A 52 -5.66 3.54 15.69
CA GLY A 52 -6.01 3.37 14.28
C GLY A 52 -6.09 1.90 13.92
N GLN A 53 -7.27 1.47 13.51
CA GLN A 53 -7.43 0.11 13.04
C GLN A 53 -6.65 -0.04 11.73
N VAL A 54 -5.76 -1.01 11.71
CA VAL A 54 -5.04 -1.45 10.51
C VAL A 54 -5.66 -2.76 10.06
N TYR A 55 -5.96 -2.85 8.79
CA TYR A 55 -6.54 -4.05 8.20
C TYR A 55 -5.59 -4.63 7.17
N LEU A 56 -5.43 -5.94 7.20
CA LEU A 56 -4.95 -6.74 6.08
C LEU A 56 -6.16 -7.09 5.23
N CYS A 57 -6.06 -6.81 3.94
CA CYS A 57 -7.10 -7.10 2.97
C CYS A 57 -6.54 -8.00 1.86
N HIS A 58 -7.35 -8.96 1.40
CA HIS A 58 -7.04 -9.77 0.22
C HIS A 58 -7.79 -9.22 -1.00
N ARG A 59 -7.14 -8.34 -1.76
CA ARG A 59 -7.74 -7.73 -2.94
C ARG A 59 -7.65 -8.65 -4.15
N SER A 60 -8.77 -8.80 -4.85
CA SER A 60 -8.80 -9.49 -6.14
C SER A 60 -8.18 -8.63 -7.25
N PRO A 61 -7.49 -9.22 -8.23
CA PRO A 61 -7.11 -8.51 -9.45
C PRO A 61 -8.33 -7.91 -10.16
N GLY A 62 -8.20 -6.67 -10.63
CA GLY A 62 -9.30 -5.91 -11.24
C GLY A 62 -10.23 -5.19 -10.26
N GLU A 63 -10.18 -5.55 -8.98
CA GLU A 63 -11.00 -4.92 -7.94
C GLU A 63 -10.47 -3.52 -7.60
N ASN A 64 -11.38 -2.55 -7.47
CA ASN A 64 -11.04 -1.21 -7.03
C ASN A 64 -10.70 -1.22 -5.54
N LEU A 65 -9.55 -0.63 -5.19
CA LEU A 65 -9.14 -0.47 -3.80
C LEU A 65 -9.92 0.65 -3.09
N ARG A 66 -10.15 1.75 -3.81
CA ARG A 66 -10.94 2.91 -3.35
C ARG A 66 -12.14 3.11 -4.24
N THR A 67 -13.18 3.74 -3.69
CA THR A 67 -14.35 4.14 -4.45
C THR A 67 -13.90 4.99 -5.66
N PRO A 68 -14.17 4.58 -6.90
CA PRO A 68 -13.86 5.38 -8.09
C PRO A 68 -14.73 6.66 -8.10
N GLU A 69 -14.26 7.70 -8.78
CA GLU A 69 -15.04 8.94 -8.97
C GLU A 69 -16.24 8.70 -9.87
N GLU A 70 -16.12 7.77 -10.83
CA GLU A 70 -17.22 7.34 -11.69
C GLU A 70 -18.02 6.18 -11.03
N PRO A 71 -19.33 6.10 -11.30
CA PRO A 71 -20.16 4.99 -10.82
C PRO A 71 -19.58 3.64 -11.24
N SER A 72 -19.40 2.75 -10.27
CA SER A 72 -18.91 1.39 -10.50
C SER A 72 -19.94 0.39 -10.01
N GLU A 73 -20.17 -0.67 -10.79
CA GLU A 73 -21.09 -1.76 -10.40
C GLU A 73 -20.59 -2.52 -9.16
N HIS A 74 -19.29 -2.44 -8.87
CA HIS A 74 -18.69 -3.16 -7.75
C HIS A 74 -18.24 -2.21 -6.66
N GLN A 75 -18.63 -2.53 -5.43
CA GLN A 75 -18.17 -1.84 -4.23
C GLN A 75 -16.63 -1.98 -4.09
N ALA A 76 -15.95 -0.86 -3.83
CA ALA A 76 -14.51 -0.89 -3.61
C ALA A 76 -14.17 -1.63 -2.31
N LEU A 77 -12.96 -2.19 -2.24
CA LEU A 77 -12.51 -2.96 -1.07
C LEU A 77 -12.65 -2.17 0.23
N VAL A 78 -12.23 -0.89 0.25
CA VAL A 78 -12.30 -0.03 1.45
C VAL A 78 -13.73 0.26 1.90
N ASP A 79 -14.71 0.14 1.00
CA ASP A 79 -16.12 0.40 1.34
C ASP A 79 -16.76 -0.72 2.14
N ARG A 80 -16.15 -1.91 2.13
CA ARG A 80 -16.56 -3.07 2.92
C ARG A 80 -16.00 -3.09 4.33
N LEU A 81 -14.96 -2.26 4.58
CA LEU A 81 -14.35 -2.18 5.91
C LEU A 81 -15.30 -1.52 6.92
N PRO A 82 -15.22 -1.89 8.20
CA PRO A 82 -16.05 -1.30 9.25
C PRO A 82 -15.84 0.22 9.33
N ARG A 83 -16.82 0.98 8.87
CA ARG A 83 -16.78 2.43 8.91
C ARG A 83 -17.25 2.94 10.27
N ARG A 84 -16.44 3.78 10.90
CA ARG A 84 -16.91 4.70 11.93
C ARG A 84 -17.13 6.05 11.29
N ALA A 85 -18.15 6.79 11.73
CA ALA A 85 -18.48 8.10 11.19
C ALA A 85 -17.23 9.01 11.11
N GLY A 86 -16.95 9.54 9.93
CA GLY A 86 -15.83 10.46 9.69
C GLY A 86 -14.48 9.81 9.39
N ASN A 87 -14.33 8.47 9.43
CA ASN A 87 -13.05 7.82 9.15
C ASN A 87 -12.91 7.49 7.66
N ARG A 88 -11.82 7.96 7.07
CA ARG A 88 -11.41 7.64 5.70
C ARG A 88 -10.24 6.66 5.75
N PHE A 89 -10.33 5.58 4.98
CA PHE A 89 -9.24 4.63 4.89
C PHE A 89 -8.14 5.09 3.93
N ILE A 90 -6.90 4.88 4.35
CA ILE A 90 -5.68 5.21 3.64
C ILE A 90 -4.95 3.90 3.36
N THR A 91 -4.54 3.71 2.11
CA THR A 91 -3.75 2.55 1.69
C THR A 91 -2.27 2.80 1.95
N VAL A 92 -1.57 1.81 2.47
CA VAL A 92 -0.16 1.93 2.84
C VAL A 92 0.74 1.77 1.62
N SER A 93 0.59 0.69 0.87
CA SER A 93 1.39 0.40 -0.34
C SER A 93 0.51 -0.31 -1.36
N PRO A 94 -0.29 0.45 -2.14
CA PRO A 94 -1.29 -0.14 -3.01
C PRO A 94 -0.67 -0.86 -4.21
N MET A 95 -1.18 -2.04 -4.52
CA MET A 95 -0.91 -2.74 -5.77
C MET A 95 -1.67 -2.10 -6.94
N PRO A 96 -1.15 -2.16 -8.18
CA PRO A 96 -1.91 -1.76 -9.37
C PRO A 96 -3.27 -2.45 -9.46
N ARG A 97 -4.24 -1.82 -10.13
CA ARG A 97 -5.60 -2.38 -10.23
C ARG A 97 -5.63 -3.75 -10.91
N ILE A 98 -4.80 -3.96 -11.94
CA ILE A 98 -4.70 -5.23 -12.68
C ILE A 98 -4.18 -6.37 -11.80
N ASP A 99 -3.46 -6.03 -10.74
CA ASP A 99 -2.82 -6.93 -9.80
C ASP A 99 -3.61 -6.99 -8.48
N GLY A 100 -3.15 -7.74 -7.50
CA GLY A 100 -3.86 -7.89 -6.24
C GLY A 100 -3.05 -8.55 -5.15
N GLY A 101 -3.72 -9.29 -4.28
CA GLY A 101 -3.12 -9.95 -3.12
C GLY A 101 -3.23 -9.12 -1.85
N LEU A 102 -2.19 -9.13 -1.04
CA LEU A 102 -2.12 -8.46 0.26
C LEU A 102 -2.10 -6.95 0.10
N GLU A 103 -3.07 -6.29 0.72
CA GLU A 103 -3.15 -4.84 0.86
C GLU A 103 -3.23 -4.46 2.34
N ILE A 104 -2.55 -3.39 2.74
CA ILE A 104 -2.59 -2.83 4.09
C ILE A 104 -3.34 -1.51 4.04
N VAL A 105 -4.34 -1.37 4.91
CA VAL A 105 -5.22 -0.20 4.95
C VAL A 105 -5.40 0.26 6.39
N THR A 106 -5.35 1.55 6.64
CA THR A 106 -5.59 2.11 7.98
C THR A 106 -6.47 3.35 7.91
N SER A 107 -7.19 3.64 8.99
CA SER A 107 -7.94 4.89 9.17
C SER A 107 -7.14 5.98 9.88
N ASP A 108 -5.92 5.71 10.33
CA ASP A 108 -5.04 6.65 10.99
C ASP A 108 -4.00 7.23 10.01
N GLY A 109 -4.06 8.55 9.75
CA GLY A 109 -3.15 9.23 8.83
C GLY A 109 -1.70 9.30 9.33
N GLY A 110 -1.47 9.37 10.63
CA GLY A 110 -0.14 9.36 11.23
C GLY A 110 0.51 7.99 11.08
N LEU A 111 -0.23 6.95 11.43
CA LEU A 111 0.18 5.57 11.27
C LEU A 111 0.37 5.18 9.80
N ALA A 112 -0.50 5.68 8.90
CA ALA A 112 -0.34 5.47 7.46
C ALA A 112 1.00 5.99 6.94
N MET A 113 1.39 7.23 7.33
CA MET A 113 2.68 7.81 6.94
C MET A 113 3.87 7.00 7.48
N GLN A 114 3.78 6.53 8.72
CA GLN A 114 4.82 5.72 9.33
C GLN A 114 4.95 4.38 8.60
N LEU A 115 3.85 3.66 8.43
CA LEU A 115 3.82 2.39 7.72
C LEU A 115 4.25 2.51 6.25
N GLN A 116 3.92 3.61 5.55
CA GLN A 116 4.36 3.82 4.16
C GLN A 116 5.89 3.90 4.04
N ARG A 117 6.56 4.50 5.03
CA ARG A 117 8.03 4.59 5.07
C ARG A 117 8.66 3.24 5.36
N THR A 118 8.18 2.56 6.40
CA THR A 118 8.78 1.29 6.86
C THR A 118 8.49 0.13 5.91
N VAL A 119 7.26 0.03 5.41
CA VAL A 119 6.85 -1.05 4.47
C VAL A 119 7.65 -1.02 3.18
N HIS A 120 8.07 0.17 2.73
CA HIS A 120 8.91 0.28 1.53
C HIS A 120 10.32 -0.29 1.74
N ALA A 121 10.82 -0.28 2.96
CA ALA A 121 12.12 -0.87 3.32
C ALA A 121 12.06 -2.37 3.62
N LEU A 122 10.87 -2.97 3.70
CA LEU A 122 10.70 -4.39 3.98
C LEU A 122 10.77 -5.25 2.71
N SER A 123 11.26 -6.47 2.85
CA SER A 123 11.15 -7.50 1.81
C SER A 123 9.68 -7.85 1.60
N SER A 124 9.25 -7.84 0.34
CA SER A 124 7.92 -8.24 -0.09
C SER A 124 8.02 -9.43 -1.02
N GLU A 125 7.10 -10.38 -0.88
CA GLU A 125 7.01 -11.54 -1.76
C GLU A 125 5.82 -11.38 -2.70
N PHE A 126 6.06 -11.72 -3.95
CA PHE A 126 5.04 -11.67 -4.99
C PHE A 126 4.98 -13.00 -5.75
N SER A 127 3.78 -13.39 -6.09
CA SER A 127 3.49 -14.50 -7.00
C SER A 127 3.16 -13.92 -8.37
N VAL A 128 3.98 -14.23 -9.37
CA VAL A 128 3.87 -13.71 -10.74
C VAL A 128 3.42 -14.80 -11.68
N ARG A 129 2.33 -14.59 -12.41
CA ARG A 129 1.83 -15.50 -13.40
C ARG A 129 2.18 -15.02 -14.80
N VAL A 130 2.90 -15.82 -15.54
CA VAL A 130 3.31 -15.55 -16.92
C VAL A 130 2.75 -16.58 -17.88
N LEU A 131 2.63 -16.19 -19.15
CA LEU A 131 2.35 -17.11 -20.24
C LEU A 131 3.69 -17.68 -20.73
N GLY A 132 3.78 -19.00 -20.78
CA GLY A 132 5.01 -19.70 -21.14
C GLY A 132 5.99 -19.83 -19.97
N GLU A 133 7.21 -20.26 -20.30
CA GLU A 133 8.30 -20.49 -19.37
C GLU A 133 9.38 -19.43 -19.57
N ILE A 134 9.99 -18.98 -18.49
CA ILE A 134 11.09 -18.00 -18.50
C ILE A 134 12.40 -18.79 -18.49
N SER A 135 13.32 -18.45 -19.37
CA SER A 135 14.63 -19.08 -19.44
C SER A 135 15.48 -18.76 -18.22
N GLU A 136 16.41 -19.64 -17.88
CA GLU A 136 17.35 -19.42 -16.78
C GLU A 136 18.16 -18.11 -16.93
N PRO A 137 18.68 -17.73 -18.11
CA PRO A 137 19.33 -16.42 -18.28
C PRO A 137 18.40 -15.24 -17.98
N SER A 138 17.09 -15.36 -18.31
CA SER A 138 16.10 -14.31 -17.99
C SER A 138 15.81 -14.25 -16.50
N ILE A 139 15.82 -15.37 -15.77
CA ILE A 139 15.70 -15.39 -14.30
C ILE A 139 16.89 -14.66 -13.67
N GLN A 140 18.11 -14.90 -14.16
CA GLN A 140 19.31 -14.18 -13.69
C GLN A 140 19.21 -12.68 -13.96
N ALA A 141 18.71 -12.27 -15.12
CA ALA A 141 18.48 -10.87 -15.44
C ALA A 141 17.38 -10.22 -14.55
N ILE A 142 16.35 -10.99 -14.13
CA ILE A 142 15.36 -10.53 -13.15
C ILE A 142 16.03 -10.33 -11.78
N LEU A 143 16.91 -11.23 -11.36
CA LEU A 143 17.66 -11.13 -10.10
C LEU A 143 18.59 -9.90 -10.06
N GLU A 144 19.09 -9.43 -11.20
CA GLU A 144 19.85 -8.19 -11.30
C GLU A 144 19.03 -6.94 -10.94
N GLY A 145 17.70 -7.03 -11.04
CA GLY A 145 16.75 -6.02 -10.58
C GLY A 145 16.67 -4.75 -11.41
N MET A 146 17.21 -4.70 -12.63
CA MET A 146 17.26 -3.48 -13.45
C MET A 146 15.89 -3.06 -13.98
N LEU A 147 15.46 -1.84 -13.65
CA LEU A 147 14.22 -1.21 -14.11
C LEU A 147 14.47 -0.31 -15.34
N ASP A 148 13.40 0.08 -16.06
CA ASP A 148 13.51 0.88 -17.30
C ASP A 148 14.14 2.26 -17.10
N ARG A 149 14.00 2.83 -15.91
CA ARG A 149 14.56 4.14 -15.57
C ARG A 149 16.03 4.10 -15.18
N GLY A 150 16.67 2.92 -15.22
CA GLY A 150 18.02 2.69 -14.75
C GLY A 150 18.13 2.53 -13.23
N GLU A 151 17.03 2.62 -12.52
CA GLU A 151 16.97 2.28 -11.10
C GLU A 151 17.13 0.78 -10.91
N LYS A 152 17.75 0.37 -9.82
CA LYS A 152 17.94 -1.04 -9.46
C LYS A 152 17.05 -1.39 -8.28
N LEU A 153 16.15 -2.37 -8.49
CA LEU A 153 15.38 -2.97 -7.42
C LEU A 153 16.21 -4.07 -6.75
N GLN A 154 16.26 -4.09 -5.44
CA GLN A 154 16.91 -5.16 -4.70
C GLN A 154 16.04 -6.42 -4.75
N VAL A 155 16.37 -7.36 -5.63
CA VAL A 155 15.72 -8.66 -5.74
C VAL A 155 16.54 -9.67 -4.95
N GLU A 156 15.90 -10.27 -3.94
CA GLU A 156 16.55 -11.23 -3.01
C GLU A 156 16.46 -12.67 -3.55
N ASN A 157 15.34 -12.98 -4.22
CA ASN A 157 15.11 -14.32 -4.77
C ASN A 157 14.12 -14.28 -5.94
N CYS A 158 14.25 -15.21 -6.90
CA CYS A 158 13.28 -15.46 -7.95
C CYS A 158 13.29 -16.95 -8.30
N GLU A 159 12.21 -17.65 -8.00
CA GLU A 159 12.09 -19.11 -8.19
C GLU A 159 10.90 -19.47 -9.06
N ALA A 160 11.07 -20.48 -9.89
CA ALA A 160 9.97 -21.08 -10.61
C ALA A 160 9.06 -21.84 -9.64
N GLY A 161 7.78 -21.52 -9.67
CA GLY A 161 6.72 -22.25 -8.99
C GLY A 161 6.06 -23.27 -9.91
N GLY A 162 4.96 -23.85 -9.46
CA GLY A 162 4.14 -24.74 -10.28
C GLY A 162 3.47 -24.01 -11.45
N GLY A 163 2.85 -24.75 -12.34
CA GLY A 163 2.07 -24.18 -13.44
C GLY A 163 1.07 -25.18 -13.99
N GLU A 164 0.01 -24.67 -14.61
CA GLU A 164 -1.00 -25.46 -15.31
C GLU A 164 -1.09 -24.98 -16.75
N ALA A 165 -1.10 -25.94 -17.68
CA ALA A 165 -1.16 -25.69 -19.11
C ALA A 165 -0.05 -24.73 -19.60
N ALA A 166 -0.43 -23.64 -20.27
CA ALA A 166 0.49 -22.63 -20.79
C ALA A 166 0.95 -21.59 -19.78
N ASN A 167 0.43 -21.61 -18.55
CA ASN A 167 0.77 -20.62 -17.52
C ASN A 167 1.78 -21.20 -16.53
N ARG A 168 2.74 -20.36 -16.14
CA ARG A 168 3.72 -20.66 -15.10
C ARG A 168 3.66 -19.61 -14.01
N TRP A 169 3.90 -20.03 -12.78
CA TRP A 169 4.00 -19.15 -11.63
C TRP A 169 5.46 -19.02 -11.21
N TYR A 170 5.83 -17.84 -10.82
CA TYR A 170 7.14 -17.52 -10.24
C TYR A 170 6.93 -16.84 -8.91
N THR A 171 7.75 -17.18 -7.92
CA THR A 171 7.81 -16.46 -6.65
C THR A 171 9.02 -15.55 -6.69
N ILE A 172 8.83 -14.28 -6.48
CA ILE A 172 9.90 -13.29 -6.39
C ILE A 172 9.84 -12.56 -5.05
N VAL A 173 10.99 -12.40 -4.42
CA VAL A 173 11.18 -11.63 -3.19
C VAL A 173 12.02 -10.41 -3.53
N ALA A 174 11.51 -9.23 -3.21
CA ALA A 174 12.20 -7.97 -3.48
C ALA A 174 11.94 -6.94 -2.38
N ARG A 175 12.92 -6.07 -2.16
CA ARG A 175 12.87 -4.97 -1.20
C ARG A 175 12.60 -3.66 -1.93
N GLY A 176 11.68 -2.85 -1.41
CA GLY A 176 11.37 -1.52 -1.96
C GLY A 176 10.53 -1.50 -3.23
N GLY A 177 10.19 -2.66 -3.81
CA GLY A 177 9.45 -2.76 -5.07
C GLY A 177 7.94 -2.64 -4.92
N SER A 178 7.31 -2.02 -5.90
CA SER A 178 5.86 -2.06 -6.11
C SER A 178 5.47 -3.20 -7.06
N GLY A 179 4.18 -3.58 -7.09
CA GLY A 179 3.70 -4.57 -8.06
C GLY A 179 3.96 -4.17 -9.52
N LYS A 180 4.05 -2.86 -9.81
CA LYS A 180 4.42 -2.35 -11.13
C LYS A 180 5.88 -2.66 -11.47
N ASP A 181 6.79 -2.45 -10.52
CA ASP A 181 8.21 -2.71 -10.71
C ASP A 181 8.45 -4.21 -10.92
N ILE A 182 7.80 -5.06 -10.13
CA ILE A 182 7.86 -6.51 -10.30
C ILE A 182 7.37 -6.93 -11.70
N ARG A 183 6.23 -6.42 -12.14
CA ARG A 183 5.71 -6.68 -13.49
C ARG A 183 6.74 -6.29 -14.56
N GLN A 184 7.33 -5.11 -14.44
CA GLN A 184 8.31 -4.57 -15.36
C GLN A 184 9.56 -5.46 -15.48
N LEU A 185 10.08 -5.99 -14.36
CA LEU A 185 11.24 -6.91 -14.39
C LEU A 185 11.00 -8.12 -15.31
N PHE A 186 9.81 -8.72 -15.24
CA PHE A 186 9.44 -9.85 -16.07
C PHE A 186 9.19 -9.46 -17.54
N GLU A 187 8.47 -8.34 -17.77
CA GLU A 187 8.15 -7.87 -19.11
C GLU A 187 9.40 -7.44 -19.89
N ARG A 188 10.43 -6.93 -19.22
CA ARG A 188 11.75 -6.64 -19.82
C ARG A 188 12.45 -7.90 -20.37
N GLN A 189 12.14 -9.07 -19.82
CA GLN A 189 12.65 -10.35 -20.31
C GLN A 189 11.76 -10.96 -21.42
N GLY A 190 10.82 -10.18 -21.95
CA GLY A 190 9.87 -10.62 -22.97
C GLY A 190 8.73 -11.49 -22.43
N ALA A 191 8.59 -11.63 -21.12
CA ALA A 191 7.51 -12.41 -20.53
C ALA A 191 6.16 -11.69 -20.62
N VAL A 192 5.10 -12.41 -20.98
CA VAL A 192 3.73 -11.90 -20.93
C VAL A 192 3.17 -12.12 -19.52
N VAL A 193 3.18 -11.07 -18.69
CA VAL A 193 2.71 -11.14 -17.32
C VAL A 193 1.20 -10.95 -17.27
N SER A 194 0.50 -12.02 -16.88
CA SER A 194 -0.97 -11.98 -16.74
C SER A 194 -1.43 -11.48 -15.37
N ARG A 195 -0.64 -11.69 -14.30
CA ARG A 195 -1.02 -11.35 -12.93
C ARG A 195 0.18 -11.25 -12.02
N VAL A 196 0.16 -10.26 -11.12
CA VAL A 196 1.08 -10.16 -9.97
C VAL A 196 0.24 -10.12 -8.70
N LEU A 197 0.54 -11.00 -7.74
CA LEU A 197 -0.13 -11.06 -6.44
C LEU A 197 0.90 -10.86 -5.34
N ARG A 198 0.73 -9.87 -4.49
CA ARG A 198 1.58 -9.75 -3.30
C ARG A 198 1.11 -10.73 -2.24
N THR A 199 1.98 -11.59 -1.77
CA THR A 199 1.69 -12.66 -0.82
C THR A 199 2.25 -12.39 0.57
N ARG A 200 3.31 -11.54 0.68
CA ARG A 200 3.96 -11.20 1.95
C ARG A 200 4.51 -9.77 1.94
N VAL A 201 4.54 -9.13 3.10
CA VAL A 201 5.24 -7.87 3.39
C VAL A 201 5.92 -8.01 4.75
N GLY A 202 7.24 -8.02 4.80
CA GLY A 202 7.99 -8.36 6.01
C GLY A 202 7.55 -9.71 6.57
N THR A 203 7.14 -9.72 7.82
CA THR A 203 6.61 -10.92 8.51
C THR A 203 5.13 -11.18 8.25
N LEU A 204 4.41 -10.22 7.65
CA LEU A 204 2.98 -10.30 7.42
C LEU A 204 2.69 -11.08 6.13
N THR A 205 2.11 -12.27 6.25
CA THR A 205 1.75 -13.13 5.13
C THR A 205 0.25 -13.08 4.83
N LEU A 206 -0.10 -13.25 3.57
CA LEU A 206 -1.48 -13.44 3.16
C LEU A 206 -1.94 -14.84 3.56
N ASP A 207 -2.79 -14.91 4.58
CA ASP A 207 -3.33 -16.17 5.06
C ASP A 207 -4.20 -16.85 3.98
N ARG A 208 -4.02 -18.16 3.79
CA ARG A 208 -4.84 -18.98 2.88
C ARG A 208 -6.31 -19.02 3.32
N ALA A 209 -6.58 -18.87 4.62
CA ALA A 209 -7.93 -18.80 5.16
C ALA A 209 -8.64 -17.48 4.83
N LEU A 210 -7.88 -16.41 4.52
CA LEU A 210 -8.46 -15.13 4.12
C LEU A 210 -8.81 -15.14 2.64
N SER A 211 -10.06 -15.43 2.34
CA SER A 211 -10.58 -15.48 0.97
C SER A 211 -10.45 -14.13 0.26
N ARG A 212 -10.47 -14.17 -1.07
CA ARG A 212 -10.45 -12.94 -1.90
C ARG A 212 -11.62 -12.03 -1.55
N GLY A 213 -11.34 -10.74 -1.47
CA GLY A 213 -12.31 -9.74 -1.09
C GLY A 213 -12.57 -9.64 0.41
N GLN A 214 -11.97 -10.50 1.22
CA GLN A 214 -12.07 -10.46 2.68
C GLN A 214 -10.95 -9.63 3.30
N PHE A 215 -11.15 -9.27 4.56
CA PHE A 215 -10.18 -8.51 5.36
C PHE A 215 -10.21 -9.00 6.81
N ARG A 216 -9.12 -8.73 7.52
CA ARG A 216 -9.03 -8.89 8.98
C ARG A 216 -8.27 -7.72 9.61
N PRO A 217 -8.57 -7.38 10.86
CA PRO A 217 -7.73 -6.44 11.60
C PRO A 217 -6.34 -7.05 11.81
N LEU A 218 -5.30 -6.20 11.84
CA LEU A 218 -3.99 -6.59 12.30
C LEU A 218 -3.94 -6.52 13.82
N THR A 219 -3.18 -7.41 14.43
CA THR A 219 -2.86 -7.36 15.86
C THR A 219 -1.84 -6.26 16.13
N LYS A 220 -1.66 -5.90 17.41
CA LYS A 220 -0.65 -4.92 17.80
C LYS A 220 0.75 -5.38 17.43
N GLU A 221 1.05 -6.67 17.67
CA GLU A 221 2.32 -7.30 17.38
C GLU A 221 2.64 -7.26 15.87
N GLU A 222 1.64 -7.50 15.02
CA GLU A 222 1.79 -7.40 13.56
C GLU A 222 2.06 -5.96 13.11
N ILE A 223 1.40 -4.97 13.72
CA ILE A 223 1.62 -3.55 13.44
C ILE A 223 3.02 -3.14 13.90
N ASP A 224 3.41 -3.51 15.12
CA ASP A 224 4.73 -3.20 15.69
C ASP A 224 5.86 -3.82 14.84
N ALA A 225 5.67 -5.03 14.31
CA ALA A 225 6.63 -5.68 13.42
C ALA A 225 6.75 -4.98 12.06
N LEU A 226 5.69 -4.35 11.54
CA LEU A 226 5.74 -3.54 10.33
C LEU A 226 6.44 -2.17 10.55
N ILE A 227 6.33 -1.62 11.75
CA ILE A 227 6.91 -0.32 12.11
C ILE A 227 8.39 -0.43 12.49
N SER A 228 8.72 -1.46 13.25
CA SER A 228 10.05 -1.71 13.79
C SER A 228 10.46 -3.13 13.41
N PRO A 229 10.89 -3.36 12.16
CA PRO A 229 11.30 -4.69 11.74
C PRO A 229 12.47 -5.19 12.60
N PRO A 230 12.52 -6.51 12.90
CA PRO A 230 13.63 -7.08 13.60
C PRO A 230 14.95 -6.81 12.84
N ALA A 231 16.04 -6.61 13.56
CA ALA A 231 17.35 -6.15 13.06
C ALA A 231 17.93 -6.94 11.87
N ALA A 232 17.46 -8.14 11.60
CA ALA A 232 17.85 -8.92 10.42
C ALA A 232 17.41 -8.29 9.09
N ASP A 233 16.26 -7.58 9.07
CA ASP A 233 15.77 -6.88 7.89
C ASP A 233 16.28 -5.43 7.78
N ALA A 234 16.86 -4.88 8.86
CA ALA A 234 17.33 -3.50 8.95
C ALA A 234 18.83 -3.32 8.64
N ALA A 235 19.64 -4.37 8.77
CA ALA A 235 21.11 -4.26 8.76
C ALA A 235 21.71 -3.93 7.37
N GLU A 236 20.98 -4.04 6.28
CA GLU A 236 21.48 -3.73 4.94
C GLU A 236 21.07 -2.33 4.43
N ALA A 237 20.12 -1.67 5.08
CA ALA A 237 19.63 -0.35 4.62
C ALA A 237 20.56 0.82 5.00
N ASP A 238 21.39 0.69 6.04
CA ASP A 238 22.29 1.75 6.52
C ASP A 238 23.68 1.76 5.84
N ALA A 239 24.01 0.73 5.08
CA ALA A 239 25.33 0.64 4.42
C ALA A 239 25.45 1.48 3.14
N GLU A 240 24.36 1.86 2.48
CA GLU A 240 24.37 2.60 1.21
C GLU A 240 24.27 4.14 1.34
N HIS A 241 24.16 4.68 2.55
CA HIS A 241 24.07 6.15 2.77
C HIS A 241 25.40 6.76 3.28
N SER A 242 26.53 6.04 3.19
CA SER A 242 27.85 6.49 3.69
C SER A 242 28.96 6.45 2.65
N GLU A 243 28.65 6.58 1.35
CA GLU A 243 29.67 6.91 0.33
C GLU A 243 29.28 8.11 -0.53
#